data_a00c5aa7e7e1ac32e6028b9b1ae58ec5
#
_entry.id   a00c5aa7e7e1ac32e6028b9b1ae58ec5
#
_cell.length_a   1.000
_cell.length_b   1.000
_cell.length_c   1.000
_cell.angle_alpha   90.00
_cell.angle_beta   90.00
_cell.angle_gamma   90.00
#
_symmetry.space_group_name_H-M   'P 1'
#
loop_
_entity.id
_entity.type
_entity.pdbx_description
1 polymer ?
#
loop_
_entity_poly.entity_id
_entity_poly.type
_entity_poly.pdbx_seq_one_letter_code
_entity_poly.pdbx_strand_id
1 'polypeptide(L)'
;MKQLNGDKQMTDVWHLPAIAQWEKSCGKHPTQKPLALLARIIMASTKPGEWVLDPFCGSSTTGIAANLLGRRYLGIDQEKLYIEMGKNRREELEDIQTYHKYRSKIKDIQYMDSLYPSMVREDSDDMAYGDLPF
;
A
#
# COMPACT_ATOMS: atom_id res chain seq x y z
N MET A 1 -12.76 4.04 -11.96
CA MET A 1 -13.27 4.89 -10.86
C MET A 1 -14.66 4.44 -10.37
N LYS A 2 -15.70 4.38 -11.22
CA LYS A 2 -17.04 3.91 -10.80
C LYS A 2 -17.00 2.50 -10.20
N GLN A 3 -16.25 1.60 -10.79
CA GLN A 3 -16.11 0.20 -10.37
C GLN A 3 -15.52 0.05 -8.96
N LEU A 4 -14.59 0.94 -8.56
CA LEU A 4 -14.05 0.98 -7.18
C LEU A 4 -15.07 1.49 -6.14
N ASN A 5 -16.27 1.84 -6.55
CA ASN A 5 -17.30 2.38 -5.68
C ASN A 5 -18.68 1.72 -5.96
N GLY A 6 -18.67 0.43 -6.32
CA GLY A 6 -19.90 -0.33 -6.60
C GLY A 6 -20.70 0.25 -7.76
N ASP A 7 -20.03 0.59 -8.87
CA ASP A 7 -20.52 1.22 -10.09
C ASP A 7 -21.15 2.62 -9.92
N LYS A 8 -21.02 3.22 -8.75
CA LYS A 8 -21.41 4.60 -8.48
C LYS A 8 -20.22 5.55 -8.67
N GLN A 9 -20.48 6.77 -9.05
CA GLN A 9 -19.45 7.81 -9.10
C GLN A 9 -18.86 8.04 -7.71
N MET A 10 -17.53 8.15 -7.61
CA MET A 10 -16.87 8.51 -6.36
C MET A 10 -17.26 9.94 -5.99
N THR A 11 -17.58 10.13 -4.70
CA THR A 11 -17.82 11.44 -4.11
C THR A 11 -16.52 12.04 -3.58
N ASP A 12 -16.54 13.30 -3.24
CA ASP A 12 -15.47 14.05 -2.60
C ASP A 12 -15.34 13.77 -1.09
N VAL A 13 -16.34 13.13 -0.50
CA VAL A 13 -16.35 12.73 0.91
C VAL A 13 -16.19 11.21 1.03
N TRP A 14 -15.14 10.77 1.74
CA TRP A 14 -14.86 9.36 2.00
C TRP A 14 -14.89 9.08 3.50
N HIS A 15 -15.73 8.14 3.89
CA HIS A 15 -15.76 7.63 5.26
C HIS A 15 -14.75 6.50 5.40
N LEU A 16 -13.64 6.78 6.09
CA LEU A 16 -12.55 5.84 6.32
C LEU A 16 -12.29 5.69 7.82
N PRO A 17 -11.96 4.48 8.29
CA PRO A 17 -11.59 4.29 9.69
C PRO A 17 -10.27 5.00 10.00
N ALA A 18 -10.09 5.36 11.27
CA ALA A 18 -8.80 5.82 11.78
C ALA A 18 -7.75 4.71 11.67
N ILE A 19 -6.47 5.09 11.81
CA ILE A 19 -5.34 4.16 11.78
C ILE A 19 -5.54 3.06 12.81
N ALA A 20 -5.50 1.80 12.36
CA ALA A 20 -5.61 0.64 13.22
C ALA A 20 -4.30 0.36 14.00
N GLN A 21 -4.40 -0.36 15.11
CA GLN A 21 -3.23 -0.70 15.93
C GLN A 21 -2.18 -1.51 15.16
N TRP A 22 -2.61 -2.43 14.28
CA TRP A 22 -1.71 -3.25 13.47
C TRP A 22 -0.89 -2.45 12.45
N GLU A 23 -1.34 -1.26 12.07
CA GLU A 23 -0.60 -0.36 11.17
C GLU A 23 0.58 0.35 11.86
N LYS A 24 0.75 0.17 13.17
CA LYS A 24 1.76 0.81 14.01
C LYS A 24 2.82 -0.17 14.52
N SER A 25 2.93 -1.35 13.94
CA SER A 25 3.84 -2.43 14.36
C SER A 25 5.30 -1.98 14.45
N CYS A 26 5.78 -1.23 13.46
CA CYS A 26 7.15 -0.73 13.40
C CYS A 26 7.36 0.65 14.07
N GLY A 27 6.43 1.10 14.90
CA GLY A 27 6.52 2.38 15.61
C GLY A 27 5.39 3.34 15.30
N LYS A 28 5.42 4.52 15.95
CA LYS A 28 4.41 5.56 15.79
C LYS A 28 4.99 6.74 15.03
N HIS A 29 4.32 7.13 13.95
CA HIS A 29 4.54 8.41 13.31
C HIS A 29 3.37 9.35 13.68
N PRO A 30 3.62 10.59 14.12
CA PRO A 30 2.56 11.48 14.63
C PRO A 30 1.44 11.74 13.64
N THR A 31 1.77 11.79 12.34
CA THR A 31 0.83 12.12 11.26
C THR A 31 0.67 10.96 10.26
N GLN A 32 0.90 9.72 10.68
CA GLN A 32 0.69 8.54 9.83
C GLN A 32 -0.72 8.55 9.25
N LYS A 33 -0.85 8.23 7.97
CA LYS A 33 -2.15 8.12 7.29
C LYS A 33 -2.65 6.66 7.28
N PRO A 34 -3.96 6.43 7.27
CA PRO A 34 -4.50 5.08 7.15
C PRO A 34 -4.12 4.42 5.82
N LEU A 35 -3.75 3.16 5.86
CA LEU A 35 -3.42 2.37 4.66
C LEU A 35 -4.58 2.38 3.65
N ALA A 36 -5.82 2.24 4.13
CA ALA A 36 -7.01 2.24 3.28
C ALA A 36 -7.18 3.52 2.45
N LEU A 37 -6.79 4.67 2.99
CA LEU A 37 -6.81 5.95 2.26
C LEU A 37 -5.82 5.94 1.09
N LEU A 38 -4.57 5.60 1.38
CA LEU A 38 -3.50 5.62 0.37
C LEU A 38 -3.74 4.55 -0.70
N ALA A 39 -4.20 3.37 -0.31
CA ALA A 39 -4.56 2.31 -1.25
C ALA A 39 -5.65 2.79 -2.22
N ARG A 40 -6.70 3.45 -1.72
CA ARG A 40 -7.78 3.96 -2.56
C ARG A 40 -7.30 5.04 -3.53
N ILE A 41 -6.46 5.97 -3.09
CA ILE A 41 -5.86 7.00 -3.95
C ILE A 41 -5.02 6.35 -5.06
N ILE A 42 -4.14 5.41 -4.71
CA ILE A 42 -3.25 4.72 -5.64
C ILE A 42 -4.06 3.91 -6.67
N MET A 43 -5.06 3.15 -6.25
CA MET A 43 -5.92 2.40 -7.16
C MET A 43 -6.67 3.31 -8.14
N ALA A 44 -7.08 4.48 -7.67
CA ALA A 44 -7.84 5.43 -8.48
C ALA A 44 -6.99 6.19 -9.50
N SER A 45 -5.70 6.37 -9.25
CA SER A 45 -4.81 7.26 -10.02
C SER A 45 -3.71 6.55 -10.81
N THR A 46 -3.46 5.26 -10.55
CA THR A 46 -2.36 4.51 -11.16
C THR A 46 -2.78 3.11 -11.58
N LYS A 47 -1.96 2.49 -12.45
CA LYS A 47 -2.04 1.08 -12.82
C LYS A 47 -0.90 0.29 -12.19
N PRO A 48 -1.02 -1.06 -12.02
CA PRO A 48 0.10 -1.90 -11.63
C PRO A 48 1.34 -1.67 -12.49
N GLY A 49 2.52 -1.69 -11.87
CA GLY A 49 3.81 -1.42 -12.51
C GLY A 49 4.18 0.06 -12.66
N GLU A 50 3.25 1.00 -12.47
CA GLU A 50 3.55 2.43 -12.51
C GLU A 50 4.25 2.93 -11.24
N TRP A 51 4.90 4.09 -11.36
CA TRP A 51 5.63 4.72 -10.26
C TRP A 51 4.72 5.61 -9.41
N VAL A 52 4.93 5.54 -8.11
CA VAL A 52 4.35 6.45 -7.11
C VAL A 52 5.49 7.19 -6.42
N LEU A 53 5.48 8.50 -6.45
CA LEU A 53 6.44 9.36 -5.75
C LEU A 53 5.75 10.00 -4.54
N ASP A 54 6.41 9.89 -3.38
CA ASP A 54 6.01 10.61 -2.15
C ASP A 54 7.20 11.39 -1.59
N PRO A 55 7.27 12.72 -1.85
CA PRO A 55 8.41 13.54 -1.42
C PRO A 55 8.41 13.88 0.08
N PHE A 56 7.41 13.43 0.83
CA PHE A 56 7.27 13.62 2.28
C PHE A 56 6.76 12.33 2.93
N CYS A 57 7.50 11.24 2.71
CA CYS A 57 6.97 9.90 2.91
C CYS A 57 6.71 9.52 4.37
N GLY A 58 7.34 10.18 5.35
CA GLY A 58 7.20 9.84 6.75
C GLY A 58 7.45 8.35 7.00
N SER A 59 6.50 7.68 7.64
CA SER A 59 6.55 6.23 7.88
C SER A 59 6.23 5.37 6.64
N SER A 60 6.24 5.94 5.44
CA SER A 60 6.07 5.27 4.14
C SER A 60 4.77 4.50 3.96
N THR A 61 3.65 4.96 4.53
CA THR A 61 2.35 4.29 4.30
C THR A 61 1.96 4.28 2.82
N THR A 62 2.31 5.32 2.06
CA THR A 62 2.18 5.37 0.60
C THR A 62 2.96 4.24 -0.06
N GLY A 63 4.20 3.98 0.38
CA GLY A 63 5.05 2.91 -0.13
C GLY A 63 4.51 1.52 0.17
N ILE A 64 3.98 1.32 1.38
CA ILE A 64 3.32 0.06 1.75
C ILE A 64 2.10 -0.18 0.87
N ALA A 65 1.24 0.83 0.68
CA ALA A 65 0.08 0.73 -0.20
C ALA A 65 0.49 0.45 -1.66
N ALA A 66 1.49 1.14 -2.17
CA ALA A 66 2.03 0.93 -3.51
C ALA A 66 2.54 -0.50 -3.71
N ASN A 67 3.32 -1.02 -2.75
CA ASN A 67 3.84 -2.38 -2.77
C ASN A 67 2.73 -3.43 -2.78
N LEU A 68 1.75 -3.31 -1.87
CA LEU A 68 0.61 -4.22 -1.79
C LEU A 68 -0.24 -4.24 -3.06
N LEU A 69 -0.20 -3.18 -3.84
CA LEU A 69 -0.96 -3.00 -5.07
C LEU A 69 -0.12 -3.21 -6.34
N GLY A 70 1.14 -3.66 -6.22
CA GLY A 70 2.02 -3.92 -7.35
C GLY A 70 2.51 -2.66 -8.09
N ARG A 71 2.62 -1.52 -7.39
CA ARG A 71 3.21 -0.28 -7.93
C ARG A 71 4.66 -0.17 -7.48
N ARG A 72 5.48 0.52 -8.27
CA ARG A 72 6.82 0.95 -7.88
C ARG A 72 6.72 2.18 -6.99
N TYR A 73 7.66 2.35 -6.09
CA TYR A 73 7.60 3.44 -5.11
C TYR A 73 8.95 4.13 -4.95
N LEU A 74 8.90 5.45 -4.82
CA LEU A 74 10.03 6.27 -4.41
C LEU A 74 9.56 7.23 -3.32
N GLY A 75 10.08 7.05 -2.10
CA GLY A 75 9.81 7.92 -0.96
C GLY A 75 11.03 8.77 -0.62
N ILE A 76 10.78 10.01 -0.22
CA ILE A 76 11.80 10.95 0.25
C ILE A 76 11.35 11.47 1.62
N ASP A 77 12.27 11.50 2.56
CA ASP A 77 12.09 12.17 3.86
C ASP A 77 13.43 12.69 4.36
N GLN A 78 13.42 13.79 5.10
CA GLN A 78 14.62 14.34 5.70
C GLN A 78 15.03 13.62 7.00
N GLU A 79 14.09 12.93 7.65
CA GLU A 79 14.30 12.22 8.91
C GLU A 79 14.70 10.77 8.65
N LYS A 80 15.95 10.44 8.92
CA LYS A 80 16.49 9.08 8.78
C LYS A 80 15.66 8.05 9.54
N LEU A 81 15.16 8.40 10.73
CA LEU A 81 14.32 7.52 11.55
C LEU A 81 13.08 7.04 10.79
N TYR A 82 12.43 7.93 10.05
CA TYR A 82 11.22 7.58 9.27
C TYR A 82 11.56 6.73 8.05
N ILE A 83 12.69 6.99 7.42
CA ILE A 83 13.17 6.12 6.33
C ILE A 83 13.43 4.70 6.83
N GLU A 84 14.11 4.53 7.97
CA GLU A 84 14.34 3.22 8.59
C GLU A 84 13.00 2.54 8.96
N MET A 85 12.06 3.29 9.53
CA MET A 85 10.72 2.78 9.84
C MET A 85 10.00 2.29 8.57
N GLY A 86 10.09 3.04 7.48
CA GLY A 86 9.51 2.66 6.19
C GLY A 86 10.11 1.37 5.63
N LYS A 87 11.43 1.20 5.73
CA LYS A 87 12.14 -0.02 5.33
C LYS A 87 11.68 -1.22 6.15
N ASN A 88 11.65 -1.11 7.48
CA ASN A 88 11.20 -2.18 8.36
C ASN A 88 9.76 -2.62 8.05
N ARG A 89 8.86 -1.65 7.81
CA ARG A 89 7.49 -1.94 7.39
C ARG A 89 7.43 -2.65 6.04
N ARG A 90 8.33 -2.30 5.12
CA ARG A 90 8.43 -2.96 3.81
C ARG A 90 8.93 -4.41 3.98
N GLU A 91 9.93 -4.64 4.84
CA GLU A 91 10.47 -5.97 5.13
C GLU A 91 9.42 -6.90 5.73
N GLU A 92 8.50 -6.39 6.57
CA GLU A 92 7.38 -7.20 7.09
C GLU A 92 6.52 -7.81 5.96
N LEU A 93 6.46 -7.17 4.79
CA LEU A 93 5.68 -7.66 3.65
C LEU A 93 6.41 -8.76 2.84
N GLU A 94 7.64 -9.12 3.20
CA GLU A 94 8.32 -10.29 2.63
C GLU A 94 7.71 -11.59 3.13
N ASP A 95 7.18 -11.56 4.38
CA ASP A 95 6.36 -12.65 4.87
C ASP A 95 5.00 -12.70 4.15
N ILE A 96 4.75 -13.80 3.44
CA ILE A 96 3.56 -13.95 2.59
C ILE A 96 2.25 -13.87 3.39
N GLN A 97 2.24 -14.37 4.63
CA GLN A 97 1.06 -14.32 5.48
C GLN A 97 0.75 -12.88 5.90
N THR A 98 1.77 -12.12 6.26
CA THR A 98 1.66 -10.69 6.58
C THR A 98 1.20 -9.90 5.35
N TYR A 99 1.77 -10.19 4.18
CA TYR A 99 1.35 -9.58 2.91
C TYR A 99 -0.14 -9.79 2.65
N HIS A 100 -0.63 -11.04 2.69
CA HIS A 100 -2.05 -11.33 2.48
C HIS A 100 -2.94 -10.73 3.57
N LYS A 101 -2.50 -10.74 4.83
CA LYS A 101 -3.20 -10.09 5.94
C LYS A 101 -3.39 -8.60 5.69
N TYR A 102 -2.38 -7.89 5.22
CA TYR A 102 -2.47 -6.46 4.93
C TYR A 102 -3.36 -6.21 3.71
N ARG A 103 -3.22 -7.00 2.66
CA ARG A 103 -4.08 -6.91 1.47
C ARG A 103 -5.56 -7.09 1.81
N SER A 104 -5.90 -8.04 2.68
CA SER A 104 -7.29 -8.30 3.08
C SER A 104 -7.97 -7.12 3.79
N LYS A 105 -7.19 -6.15 4.29
CA LYS A 105 -7.71 -4.92 4.90
C LYS A 105 -7.99 -3.81 3.89
N ILE A 106 -7.57 -3.98 2.64
CA ILE A 106 -7.82 -3.00 1.57
C ILE A 106 -9.20 -3.27 0.98
N LYS A 107 -10.11 -2.32 1.12
CA LYS A 107 -11.41 -2.38 0.46
C LYS A 107 -11.21 -2.43 -1.06
N ASP A 108 -12.06 -3.18 -1.74
CA ASP A 108 -12.07 -3.33 -3.19
C ASP A 108 -10.84 -4.04 -3.80
N ILE A 109 -9.97 -4.65 -2.94
CA ILE A 109 -8.79 -5.38 -3.42
C ILE A 109 -9.17 -6.54 -4.34
N GLN A 110 -10.24 -7.25 -4.04
CA GLN A 110 -10.72 -8.39 -4.85
C GLN A 110 -11.09 -7.95 -6.27
N TYR A 111 -11.68 -6.76 -6.40
CA TYR A 111 -11.97 -6.19 -7.70
C TYR A 111 -10.68 -5.88 -8.48
N MET A 112 -9.69 -5.29 -7.84
CA MET A 112 -8.38 -5.05 -8.45
C MET A 112 -7.68 -6.34 -8.87
N ASP A 113 -7.73 -7.37 -8.03
CA ASP A 113 -7.16 -8.67 -8.32
C ASP A 113 -7.84 -9.34 -9.52
N SER A 114 -9.15 -9.16 -9.69
CA SER A 114 -9.87 -9.66 -10.87
C SER A 114 -9.46 -8.96 -12.17
N LEU A 115 -9.05 -7.70 -12.10
CA LEU A 115 -8.55 -6.94 -13.26
C LEU A 115 -7.09 -7.27 -13.59
N TYR A 116 -6.29 -7.63 -12.59
CA TYR A 116 -4.85 -7.85 -12.72
C TYR A 116 -4.41 -9.12 -11.96
N PRO A 117 -4.90 -10.31 -12.36
CA PRO A 117 -4.63 -11.55 -11.63
C PRO A 117 -3.14 -11.90 -11.53
N SER A 118 -2.34 -11.53 -12.53
CA SER A 118 -0.89 -11.74 -12.53
C SER A 118 -0.11 -10.92 -11.48
N MET A 119 -0.76 -9.99 -10.81
CA MET A 119 -0.16 -9.15 -9.77
C MET A 119 -0.42 -9.66 -8.35
N VAL A 120 -1.20 -10.72 -8.21
CA VAL A 120 -1.45 -11.37 -6.91
C VAL A 120 -0.31 -12.35 -6.66
N ARG A 121 0.39 -12.20 -5.53
CA ARG A 121 1.40 -13.18 -5.10
C ARG A 121 0.68 -14.43 -4.62
N GLU A 122 1.10 -15.58 -5.15
CA GLU A 122 0.66 -16.89 -4.66
C GLU A 122 1.61 -17.38 -3.54
N ASP A 123 1.11 -18.28 -2.68
CA ASP A 123 1.88 -18.84 -1.55
C ASP A 123 3.14 -19.62 -1.99
N SER A 124 3.21 -19.99 -3.27
CA SER A 124 4.34 -20.71 -3.89
C SER A 124 5.36 -19.80 -4.59
N ASP A 125 5.08 -18.50 -4.67
CA ASP A 125 5.98 -17.56 -5.33
C ASP A 125 7.13 -17.14 -4.40
N ASP A 126 8.17 -17.98 -4.35
CA ASP A 126 9.52 -17.62 -3.89
C ASP A 126 10.20 -16.58 -4.82
N MET A 127 9.43 -15.87 -5.63
CA MET A 127 9.96 -14.87 -6.54
C MET A 127 10.45 -13.67 -5.74
N ALA A 128 11.78 -13.58 -5.71
CA ALA A 128 12.51 -12.47 -5.13
C ALA A 128 11.95 -11.12 -5.60
N TYR A 129 11.28 -10.42 -4.69
CA TYR A 129 10.92 -9.01 -4.82
C TYR A 129 12.18 -8.10 -4.77
N GLY A 130 13.37 -8.72 -4.92
CA GLY A 130 14.66 -8.04 -4.85
C GLY A 130 14.91 -6.97 -5.92
N ASP A 131 14.10 -6.94 -6.97
CA ASP A 131 14.31 -6.02 -8.09
C ASP A 131 13.30 -4.87 -8.19
N LEU A 132 12.37 -4.73 -7.23
CA LEU A 132 11.53 -3.53 -7.17
C LEU A 132 12.22 -2.49 -6.29
N PRO A 133 12.67 -1.36 -6.85
CA PRO A 133 13.25 -0.29 -6.06
C PRO A 133 12.18 0.27 -5.11
N PHE A 134 12.49 0.18 -3.85
CA PHE A 134 11.70 0.76 -2.77
C PHE A 134 12.39 2.01 -2.26
#